data_e84735eb91dab02da9bca46248497428
#
_entry.id   e84735eb91dab02da9bca46248497428
#
_cell.length_a   1.000
_cell.length_b   1.000
_cell.length_c   1.000
_cell.angle_alpha   90.00
_cell.angle_beta   90.00
_cell.angle_gamma   90.00
#
_symmetry.space_group_name_H-M   'P 1'
#
loop_
_entity.id
_entity.type
_entity.pdbx_description
1 polymer ?
#
loop_
_entity_poly.entity_id
_entity_poly.type
_entity_poly.pdbx_seq_one_letter_code
_entity_poly.pdbx_strand_id
1 'polypeptide(L)'
;MKILALEPYFGGSHKAFLDGWSARSQHEWEMIGLPAYKWKWRMRHAAITMADDVAARIGEGATWDALFCSDMLNLAELLGLVPEAVRRLPAVVYFHENQLTYPAAAETDRDLHFAFTNLTTALAADSVWFNSKYH
;
A
#
# COMPACT_ATOMS: atom_id res chain seq x y z
N MET A 1 -14.22 7.53 -11.13
CA MET A 1 -13.64 7.75 -9.80
C MET A 1 -12.18 8.13 -9.97
N LYS A 2 -11.68 8.97 -9.07
CA LYS A 2 -10.24 9.27 -8.97
C LYS A 2 -9.66 8.44 -7.81
N ILE A 3 -8.69 7.60 -8.09
CA ILE A 3 -8.10 6.66 -7.14
C ILE A 3 -6.70 7.14 -6.75
N LEU A 4 -6.45 7.28 -5.45
CA LEU A 4 -5.12 7.47 -4.91
C LEU A 4 -4.46 6.09 -4.72
N ALA A 5 -3.38 5.82 -5.45
CA ALA A 5 -2.62 4.58 -5.32
C ALA A 5 -1.29 4.83 -4.62
N LEU A 6 -1.05 4.14 -3.52
CA LEU A 6 0.15 4.24 -2.69
C LEU A 6 0.95 2.94 -2.78
N GLU A 7 2.17 3.03 -3.33
CA GLU A 7 3.05 1.88 -3.51
C GLU A 7 4.43 2.13 -2.89
N PRO A 8 4.71 1.59 -1.71
CA PRO A 8 6.00 1.78 -1.04
C PRO A 8 7.20 1.17 -1.77
N TYR A 9 6.96 0.22 -2.68
CA TYR A 9 8.01 -0.49 -3.40
C TYR A 9 7.73 -0.47 -4.91
N PHE A 10 7.70 0.74 -5.50
CA PHE A 10 7.31 0.95 -6.90
C PHE A 10 8.39 0.48 -7.88
N GLY A 11 8.45 -0.84 -8.09
CA GLY A 11 9.37 -1.52 -9.00
C GLY A 11 8.98 -2.97 -9.24
N GLY A 12 9.65 -3.64 -10.18
CA GLY A 12 9.41 -5.04 -10.48
C GLY A 12 7.94 -5.37 -10.74
N SER A 13 7.42 -6.42 -10.11
CA SER A 13 6.04 -6.90 -10.24
C SER A 13 5.01 -5.89 -9.73
N HIS A 14 5.30 -5.15 -8.67
CA HIS A 14 4.41 -4.11 -8.13
C HIS A 14 4.14 -3.01 -9.16
N LYS A 15 5.21 -2.48 -9.75
CA LYS A 15 5.08 -1.47 -10.80
C LYS A 15 4.35 -2.01 -12.02
N ALA A 16 4.74 -3.20 -12.51
CA ALA A 16 4.11 -3.81 -13.68
C ALA A 16 2.61 -4.05 -13.49
N PHE A 17 2.21 -4.46 -12.29
CA PHE A 17 0.80 -4.63 -11.91
C PHE A 17 0.04 -3.29 -11.96
N LEU A 18 0.53 -2.25 -11.27
CA LEU A 18 -0.13 -0.95 -11.21
C LEU A 18 -0.19 -0.26 -12.57
N ASP A 19 0.90 -0.26 -13.33
CA ASP A 19 0.93 0.30 -14.69
C ASP A 19 -0.06 -0.44 -15.61
N GLY A 20 -0.07 -1.77 -15.54
CA GLY A 20 -0.96 -2.60 -16.34
C GLY A 20 -2.42 -2.43 -15.99
N TRP A 21 -2.74 -2.26 -14.72
CA TRP A 21 -4.12 -2.08 -14.27
C TRP A 21 -4.62 -0.68 -14.54
N SER A 22 -3.87 0.35 -14.18
CA SER A 22 -4.27 1.74 -14.44
C SER A 22 -4.48 2.03 -15.92
N ALA A 23 -3.62 1.48 -16.79
CA ALA A 23 -3.75 1.64 -18.24
C ALA A 23 -5.02 0.99 -18.84
N ARG A 24 -5.62 0.03 -18.15
CA ARG A 24 -6.85 -0.68 -18.57
C ARG A 24 -8.08 -0.25 -17.78
N SER A 25 -7.89 0.55 -16.77
CA SER A 25 -8.96 1.02 -15.90
C SER A 25 -9.74 2.17 -16.55
N GLN A 26 -11.03 2.25 -16.27
CA GLN A 26 -11.88 3.40 -16.62
C GLN A 26 -11.78 4.53 -15.58
N HIS A 27 -10.97 4.36 -14.54
CA HIS A 27 -10.79 5.30 -13.47
C HIS A 27 -9.54 6.15 -13.69
N GLU A 28 -9.54 7.35 -13.14
CA GLU A 28 -8.35 8.18 -13.04
C GLU A 28 -7.49 7.70 -11.88
N TRP A 29 -6.19 7.53 -12.11
CA TRP A 29 -5.25 7.05 -11.11
C TRP A 29 -4.21 8.10 -10.83
N GLU A 30 -4.06 8.46 -9.58
CA GLU A 30 -2.94 9.25 -9.09
C GLU A 30 -2.05 8.35 -8.25
N MET A 31 -0.80 8.16 -8.71
CA MET A 31 0.15 7.25 -8.07
C MET A 31 1.19 8.01 -7.27
N ILE A 32 1.39 7.61 -6.02
CA ILE A 32 2.53 7.98 -5.20
C ILE A 32 3.33 6.69 -4.95
N GLY A 33 4.52 6.63 -5.55
CA GLY A 33 5.40 5.46 -5.46
C GLY A 33 6.75 5.82 -4.87
N LEU A 34 7.25 4.98 -3.95
CA LEU A 34 8.63 5.08 -3.47
C LEU A 34 9.52 4.11 -4.26
N PRO A 35 10.81 4.45 -4.48
CA PRO A 35 11.73 3.59 -5.20
C PRO A 35 11.83 2.19 -4.58
N ALA A 36 11.88 1.15 -5.44
CA ALA A 36 12.00 -0.25 -5.05
C ALA A 36 13.42 -0.55 -4.52
N TYR A 37 13.63 -0.26 -3.25
CA TYR A 37 14.93 -0.37 -2.60
C TYR A 37 14.77 -0.61 -1.10
N LYS A 38 15.55 -1.54 -0.52
CA LYS A 38 15.54 -1.87 0.92
C LYS A 38 14.12 -2.09 1.46
N TRP A 39 13.41 -3.10 0.97
CA TRP A 39 12.00 -3.34 1.22
C TRP A 39 11.62 -3.33 2.73
N LYS A 40 12.44 -3.90 3.61
CA LYS A 40 12.20 -3.86 5.06
C LYS A 40 12.11 -2.44 5.59
N TRP A 41 12.97 -1.55 5.10
CA TRP A 41 12.95 -0.15 5.48
C TRP A 41 11.73 0.56 4.89
N ARG A 42 11.35 0.23 3.63
CA ARG A 42 10.13 0.77 3.02
C ARG A 42 8.90 0.46 3.84
N MET A 43 8.70 -0.78 4.24
CA MET A 43 7.56 -1.16 5.10
C MET A 43 7.53 -0.42 6.44
N ARG A 44 8.70 0.05 6.93
CA ARG A 44 8.79 0.76 8.22
C ARG A 44 8.44 2.24 8.14
N HIS A 45 8.89 2.93 7.09
CA HIS A 45 8.78 4.37 7.04
C HIS A 45 7.76 4.90 6.03
N ALA A 46 7.30 4.04 5.11
CA ALA A 46 6.47 4.48 3.99
C ALA A 46 5.20 5.19 4.42
N ALA A 47 4.54 4.72 5.49
CA ALA A 47 3.33 5.35 6.00
C ALA A 47 3.56 6.83 6.37
N ILE A 48 4.68 7.14 7.03
CA ILE A 48 5.04 8.50 7.42
C ILE A 48 5.33 9.35 6.16
N THR A 49 6.24 8.86 5.30
CA THR A 49 6.63 9.60 4.09
C THR A 49 5.45 9.87 3.16
N MET A 50 4.61 8.85 2.94
CA MET A 50 3.45 8.98 2.08
C MET A 50 2.34 9.84 2.69
N ALA A 51 2.19 9.85 4.00
CA ALA A 51 1.25 10.75 4.67
C ALA A 51 1.62 12.22 4.45
N ASP A 52 2.91 12.56 4.50
CA ASP A 52 3.41 13.90 4.22
C ASP A 52 3.13 14.30 2.76
N ASP A 53 3.42 13.41 1.79
CA ASP A 53 3.14 13.64 0.37
C ASP A 53 1.65 13.83 0.10
N VAL A 54 0.80 13.02 0.71
CA VAL A 54 -0.66 13.11 0.62
C VAL A 54 -1.17 14.42 1.21
N ALA A 55 -0.67 14.81 2.37
CA ALA A 55 -1.05 16.08 3.01
C ALA A 55 -0.68 17.29 2.15
N ALA A 56 0.51 17.28 1.52
CA ALA A 56 0.94 18.32 0.60
C ALA A 56 -0.01 18.45 -0.59
N ARG A 57 -0.40 17.32 -1.22
CA ARG A 57 -1.33 17.31 -2.36
C ARG A 57 -2.73 17.81 -1.99
N ILE A 58 -3.22 17.46 -0.80
CA ILE A 58 -4.48 18.02 -0.28
C ILE A 58 -4.35 19.55 -0.12
N GLY A 59 -3.22 20.04 0.38
CA GLY A 59 -2.94 21.47 0.47
C GLY A 59 -2.95 22.18 -0.88
N GLU A 60 -2.67 21.47 -1.97
CA GLU A 60 -2.77 21.93 -3.37
C GLU A 60 -4.16 21.73 -3.98
N GLY A 61 -5.12 21.20 -3.22
CA GLY A 61 -6.50 21.03 -3.65
C GLY A 61 -6.81 19.65 -4.27
N ALA A 62 -5.94 18.66 -4.12
CA ALA A 62 -6.21 17.31 -4.58
C ALA A 62 -7.34 16.66 -3.80
N THR A 63 -8.16 15.86 -4.49
CA THR A 63 -9.24 15.06 -3.92
C THR A 63 -9.29 13.69 -4.59
N TRP A 64 -9.74 12.67 -3.86
CA TRP A 64 -9.88 11.30 -4.36
C TRP A 64 -11.18 10.67 -3.87
N ASP A 65 -11.62 9.63 -4.56
CA ASP A 65 -12.84 8.87 -4.24
C ASP A 65 -12.52 7.56 -3.52
N ALA A 66 -11.31 7.03 -3.68
CA ALA A 66 -10.87 5.77 -3.07
C ALA A 66 -9.34 5.76 -2.86
N LEU A 67 -8.90 4.98 -1.89
CA LEU A 67 -7.51 4.67 -1.60
C LEU A 67 -7.21 3.24 -2.03
N PHE A 68 -6.12 3.06 -2.78
CA PHE A 68 -5.55 1.76 -3.10
C PHE A 68 -4.11 1.69 -2.59
N CYS A 69 -3.73 0.58 -1.97
CA CYS A 69 -2.34 0.35 -1.58
C CYS A 69 -1.95 -1.13 -1.71
N SER A 70 -0.65 -1.39 -1.74
CA SER A 70 -0.11 -2.75 -1.65
C SER A 70 0.16 -3.19 -0.21
N ASP A 71 0.42 -4.49 -0.05
CA ASP A 71 0.84 -5.12 1.21
C ASP A 71 2.13 -4.54 1.81
N MET A 72 2.91 -3.80 1.03
CA MET A 72 4.13 -3.14 1.49
C MET A 72 3.85 -1.90 2.37
N LEU A 73 2.63 -1.38 2.38
CA LEU A 73 2.23 -0.24 3.19
C LEU A 73 1.66 -0.71 4.54
N ASN A 74 2.08 -0.05 5.63
CA ASN A 74 1.35 -0.13 6.89
C ASN A 74 0.12 0.80 6.82
N LEU A 75 -1.00 0.26 6.33
CA LEU A 75 -2.23 1.04 6.13
C LEU A 75 -2.80 1.57 7.45
N ALA A 76 -2.75 0.79 8.53
CA ALA A 76 -3.24 1.21 9.84
C ALA A 76 -2.48 2.45 10.35
N GLU A 77 -1.17 2.47 10.18
CA GLU A 77 -0.32 3.62 10.52
C GLU A 77 -0.61 4.82 9.61
N LEU A 78 -0.71 4.60 8.30
CA LEU A 78 -1.05 5.65 7.33
C LEU A 78 -2.36 6.34 7.69
N LEU A 79 -3.42 5.57 7.95
CA LEU A 79 -4.74 6.12 8.29
C LEU A 79 -4.72 6.93 9.60
N GLY A 80 -3.79 6.64 10.49
CA GLY A 80 -3.56 7.45 11.70
C GLY A 80 -2.87 8.79 11.43
N LEU A 81 -2.16 8.92 10.31
CA LEU A 81 -1.31 10.07 9.99
C LEU A 81 -1.91 11.01 8.93
N VAL A 82 -2.71 10.49 8.00
CA VAL A 82 -3.28 11.29 6.91
C VAL A 82 -4.44 12.18 7.38
N PRO A 83 -4.72 13.29 6.67
CA PRO A 83 -5.90 14.12 6.90
C PRO A 83 -7.21 13.32 6.83
N GLU A 84 -8.22 13.79 7.57
CA GLU A 84 -9.52 13.11 7.69
C GLU A 84 -10.19 12.86 6.33
N ALA A 85 -10.00 13.73 5.37
CA ALA A 85 -10.52 13.59 4.01
C ALA A 85 -10.05 12.31 3.32
N VAL A 86 -8.79 11.89 3.57
CA VAL A 86 -8.25 10.62 3.04
C VAL A 86 -8.57 9.45 3.93
N ARG A 87 -8.54 9.63 5.25
CA ARG A 87 -8.87 8.57 6.21
C ARG A 87 -10.26 7.98 6.02
N ARG A 88 -11.20 8.76 5.50
CA ARG A 88 -12.59 8.33 5.23
C ARG A 88 -12.81 7.71 3.86
N LEU A 89 -11.81 7.69 3.01
CA LEU A 89 -11.93 7.05 1.70
C LEU A 89 -12.06 5.53 1.85
N PRO A 90 -12.89 4.88 1.05
CA PRO A 90 -12.86 3.42 0.94
C PRO A 90 -11.44 2.98 0.59
N ALA A 91 -10.87 2.09 1.41
CA ALA A 91 -9.51 1.62 1.26
C ALA A 91 -9.47 0.17 0.78
N VAL A 92 -8.76 -0.07 -0.31
CA VAL A 92 -8.48 -1.40 -0.86
C VAL A 92 -7.01 -1.69 -0.70
N VAL A 93 -6.67 -2.85 -0.14
CA VAL A 93 -5.31 -3.36 -0.11
C VAL A 93 -5.16 -4.57 -1.03
N TYR A 94 -4.10 -4.59 -1.82
CA TYR A 94 -3.74 -5.71 -2.69
C TYR A 94 -2.46 -6.39 -2.19
N PHE A 95 -2.58 -7.67 -1.90
CA PHE A 95 -1.48 -8.51 -1.47
C PHE A 95 -0.80 -9.17 -2.67
N HIS A 96 0.40 -8.74 -3.02
CA HIS A 96 1.30 -9.44 -3.92
C HIS A 96 1.85 -10.70 -3.25
N GLU A 97 2.14 -10.58 -1.95
CA GLU A 97 2.65 -11.61 -1.06
C GLU A 97 2.27 -11.29 0.38
N ASN A 98 2.53 -12.18 1.31
CA ASN A 98 2.42 -11.88 2.74
C ASN A 98 3.63 -12.43 3.50
N GLN A 99 3.99 -11.75 4.57
CA GLN A 99 5.21 -12.10 5.33
C GLN A 99 5.00 -13.27 6.31
N LEU A 100 3.78 -13.76 6.50
CA LEU A 100 3.50 -14.98 7.28
C LEU A 100 3.93 -16.24 6.54
N THR A 101 3.65 -16.31 5.24
CA THR A 101 3.90 -17.49 4.40
C THR A 101 5.04 -17.32 3.42
N TYR A 102 5.69 -16.15 3.40
CA TYR A 102 6.83 -15.90 2.51
C TYR A 102 7.95 -16.90 2.79
N PRO A 103 8.52 -17.56 1.76
CA PRO A 103 9.57 -18.53 1.96
C PRO A 103 10.78 -17.90 2.63
N ALA A 104 11.11 -18.33 3.85
CA ALA A 104 12.32 -17.96 4.54
C ALA A 104 13.36 -19.08 4.38
N ALA A 105 14.64 -18.73 4.26
CA ALA A 105 15.73 -19.68 4.15
C ALA A 105 15.86 -20.54 5.42
N ALA A 106 15.49 -19.98 6.58
CA ALA A 106 15.32 -20.69 7.84
C ALA A 106 14.15 -20.08 8.63
N GLU A 107 13.47 -20.85 9.48
CA GLU A 107 12.40 -20.34 10.35
C GLU A 107 12.87 -19.21 11.28
N THR A 108 14.13 -19.25 11.70
CA THR A 108 14.78 -18.22 12.51
C THR A 108 14.94 -16.88 11.79
N ASP A 109 14.86 -16.85 10.46
CA ASP A 109 15.02 -15.64 9.65
C ASP A 109 13.69 -14.90 9.43
N ARG A 110 12.57 -15.50 9.91
CA ARG A 110 11.24 -14.92 9.74
C ARG A 110 11.01 -13.78 10.73
N ASP A 111 10.95 -12.56 10.22
CA ASP A 111 10.63 -11.38 11.02
C ASP A 111 9.11 -11.23 11.13
N LEU A 112 8.53 -11.73 12.22
CA LEU A 112 7.10 -11.64 12.49
C LEU A 112 6.56 -10.20 12.55
N HIS A 113 7.42 -9.23 12.71
CA HIS A 113 7.03 -7.82 12.71
C HIS A 113 6.37 -7.38 11.40
N PHE A 114 6.89 -7.86 10.27
CA PHE A 114 6.30 -7.57 8.96
C PHE A 114 5.01 -8.37 8.73
N ALA A 115 4.92 -9.57 9.28
CA ALA A 115 3.70 -10.34 9.30
C ALA A 115 2.58 -9.62 10.07
N PHE A 116 2.89 -9.03 11.22
CA PHE A 116 1.95 -8.18 11.96
C PHE A 116 1.56 -6.92 11.20
N THR A 117 2.48 -6.30 10.46
CA THR A 117 2.18 -5.17 9.57
C THR A 117 1.16 -5.58 8.51
N ASN A 118 1.34 -6.74 7.88
CA ASN A 118 0.37 -7.26 6.91
C ASN A 118 -1.00 -7.52 7.56
N LEU A 119 -1.03 -8.10 8.75
CA LEU A 119 -2.28 -8.37 9.48
C LEU A 119 -3.02 -7.07 9.80
N THR A 120 -2.34 -6.09 10.40
CA THR A 120 -2.96 -4.80 10.75
C THR A 120 -3.40 -4.01 9.52
N THR A 121 -2.66 -4.11 8.42
CA THR A 121 -3.04 -3.54 7.12
C THR A 121 -4.31 -4.18 6.58
N ALA A 122 -4.43 -5.50 6.62
CA ALA A 122 -5.63 -6.21 6.19
C ALA A 122 -6.85 -5.86 7.06
N LEU A 123 -6.67 -5.70 8.38
CA LEU A 123 -7.74 -5.34 9.31
C LEU A 123 -8.18 -3.87 9.17
N ALA A 124 -7.32 -3.00 8.69
CA ALA A 124 -7.61 -1.57 8.50
C ALA A 124 -8.28 -1.27 7.14
N ALA A 125 -8.24 -2.20 6.20
CA ALA A 125 -8.80 -2.03 4.85
C ALA A 125 -10.29 -2.37 4.83
N ASP A 126 -11.06 -1.67 3.98
CA ASP A 126 -12.47 -2.02 3.69
C ASP A 126 -12.56 -3.24 2.78
N SER A 127 -11.55 -3.46 1.95
CA SER A 127 -11.48 -4.62 1.05
C SER A 127 -10.04 -5.11 0.90
N VAL A 128 -9.89 -6.44 0.96
CA VAL A 128 -8.58 -7.11 0.84
C VAL A 128 -8.60 -8.00 -0.39
N TRP A 129 -7.64 -7.80 -1.27
CA TRP A 129 -7.48 -8.55 -2.51
C TRP A 129 -6.15 -9.31 -2.51
N PHE A 130 -6.14 -10.47 -3.12
CA PHE A 130 -4.97 -11.34 -3.21
C PHE A 130 -4.66 -11.67 -4.67
N ASN A 131 -3.37 -11.81 -4.99
CA ASN A 131 -2.93 -12.19 -6.32
C ASN A 131 -3.25 -13.65 -6.67
N SER A 132 -3.53 -14.49 -5.68
CA SER A 132 -3.83 -15.91 -5.86
C SER A 132 -4.65 -16.48 -4.72
N LYS A 133 -5.19 -17.69 -4.93
CA LYS A 133 -5.87 -18.47 -3.87
C LYS A 133 -4.91 -19.05 -2.82
N TYR A 134 -3.60 -18.97 -3.06
CA TYR A 134 -2.59 -19.46 -2.13
C TYR A 134 -2.42 -18.54 -0.92
N HIS A 135 -2.55 -17.24 -1.12
CA HIS A 135 -2.49 -16.24 -0.06
C HIS A 135 -3.81 -16.09 0.67
#